data_ef3d02265261985b5a54d08d266696a0
#
_entry.id   ef3d02265261985b5a54d08d266696a0
#
_cell.length_a   1.000
_cell.length_b   1.000
_cell.length_c   1.000
_cell.angle_alpha   90.00
_cell.angle_beta   90.00
_cell.angle_gamma   90.00
#
_symmetry.space_group_name_H-M   'P 1'
#
loop_
_entity.id
_entity.type
_entity.pdbx_description
1 polymer ?
#
loop_
_entity_poly.entity_id
_entity_poly.type
_entity_poly.pdbx_seq_one_letter_code
_entity_poly.pdbx_strand_id
1 'polypeptide(L)'
;MRISTNQYFANSMTSYSKSFASVTKTQEQISSGSRIQTAADDPVGAAKLLKLQQQSALLDQYNSNITTATNALNNEESILTSITDSLQRARELTLRAGSGGLSDEDRASIASELGQIEDTVFSLLNSKDSNGNYIFAGSKSTTQPYVRNADGTYTYQGDQTQLSLQVSDTLSIATNDTGYTLFEQATNVSRTQTTQVSPTTDEGILTLTAGTLTSSRSYNSTYTAGEPYTVTFTSSTEFTVTDALGNDVTSETSTGGLIDPDDEAGTNFTFRGVEYAVNVTLDEDQAADADTLVGQYSFTLSSTPDTITANRLPSNTSTAQVTGGAITDNAAYAAGFPEGGAVIKFTSATDYEVYASPLTDSSKAIGTGTVSGSTITVAGVTLDISGTPATGDKFTVSADSHETQNVLNTINTLKNALNQSTSDSGVSLAITNAVASAIGNLDSASAQIDIVRGSIGARGNALDIQTTENSSLGLVNASTQSSIADTDMAEASVQLTLQQTMLQAAQLAFSRISQLSLFDKI
;
A
#
# COMPACT_ATOMS: atom_id res chain seq x y z
N MET A 1 -47.61 -0.60 -79.54
CA MET A 1 -46.22 -0.17 -79.40
C MET A 1 -45.33 -1.30 -79.85
N ARG A 2 -44.60 -1.17 -81.00
CA ARG A 2 -43.59 -2.14 -81.42
C ARG A 2 -42.34 -1.91 -80.58
N ILE A 3 -42.09 -2.79 -79.58
CA ILE A 3 -40.81 -2.83 -78.92
C ILE A 3 -39.77 -3.30 -79.95
N SER A 4 -38.71 -2.50 -80.14
CA SER A 4 -37.61 -2.88 -81.07
C SER A 4 -36.98 -4.18 -80.54
N THR A 5 -36.68 -5.13 -81.49
CA THR A 5 -36.05 -6.39 -81.16
C THR A 5 -34.75 -6.22 -80.37
N ASN A 6 -34.02 -5.14 -80.64
CA ASN A 6 -32.81 -4.77 -79.91
C ASN A 6 -33.13 -4.41 -78.45
N GLN A 7 -34.25 -3.72 -78.20
CA GLN A 7 -34.63 -3.34 -76.81
C GLN A 7 -35.10 -4.55 -75.98
N TYR A 8 -35.82 -5.48 -76.67
CA TYR A 8 -36.21 -6.74 -76.02
C TYR A 8 -35.02 -7.63 -75.69
N PHE A 9 -34.00 -7.73 -76.64
CA PHE A 9 -32.76 -8.40 -76.36
C PHE A 9 -31.98 -7.80 -75.25
N ALA A 10 -31.83 -6.47 -75.20
CA ALA A 10 -31.13 -5.76 -74.11
C ALA A 10 -31.84 -5.96 -72.74
N ASN A 11 -33.16 -5.96 -72.74
CA ASN A 11 -33.95 -6.21 -71.48
C ASN A 11 -33.77 -7.68 -71.03
N SER A 12 -33.74 -8.65 -71.97
CA SER A 12 -33.53 -10.07 -71.66
C SER A 12 -32.11 -10.32 -71.13
N MET A 13 -31.10 -9.68 -71.72
CA MET A 13 -29.73 -9.72 -71.25
C MET A 13 -29.58 -9.11 -69.80
N THR A 14 -30.23 -7.99 -69.56
CA THR A 14 -30.27 -7.37 -68.25
C THR A 14 -30.95 -8.26 -67.19
N SER A 15 -32.10 -8.90 -67.58
CA SER A 15 -32.81 -9.84 -66.70
C SER A 15 -31.94 -11.08 -66.39
N TYR A 16 -31.28 -11.66 -67.38
CA TYR A 16 -30.36 -12.79 -67.23
C TYR A 16 -29.20 -12.41 -66.23
N SER A 17 -28.55 -11.29 -66.52
CA SER A 17 -27.44 -10.80 -65.68
C SER A 17 -27.89 -10.58 -64.26
N LYS A 18 -29.08 -10.01 -64.03
CA LYS A 18 -29.66 -9.84 -62.68
C LYS A 18 -29.95 -11.16 -61.98
N SER A 19 -30.54 -12.13 -62.73
CA SER A 19 -30.82 -13.46 -62.15
C SER A 19 -29.52 -14.21 -61.80
N PHE A 20 -28.51 -14.11 -62.64
CA PHE A 20 -27.19 -14.68 -62.33
C PHE A 20 -26.54 -14.07 -61.12
N ALA A 21 -26.55 -12.73 -61.01
CA ALA A 21 -26.04 -12.01 -59.86
C ALA A 21 -26.78 -12.39 -58.56
N SER A 22 -28.11 -12.59 -58.63
CA SER A 22 -28.90 -13.02 -57.48
C SER A 22 -28.54 -14.44 -57.01
N VAL A 23 -28.38 -15.39 -57.96
CA VAL A 23 -27.93 -16.76 -57.64
C VAL A 23 -26.57 -16.74 -56.99
N THR A 24 -25.61 -16.01 -57.58
CA THR A 24 -24.24 -15.89 -57.02
C THR A 24 -24.26 -15.31 -55.60
N LYS A 25 -25.02 -14.23 -55.41
CA LYS A 25 -25.15 -13.59 -54.07
C LYS A 25 -25.73 -14.55 -53.02
N THR A 26 -26.83 -15.26 -53.36
CA THR A 26 -27.44 -16.22 -52.44
C THR A 26 -26.49 -17.40 -52.14
N GLN A 27 -25.73 -17.83 -53.16
CA GLN A 27 -24.72 -18.88 -53.00
C GLN A 27 -23.56 -18.43 -52.10
N GLU A 28 -23.12 -17.19 -52.21
CA GLU A 28 -22.12 -16.58 -51.35
C GLU A 28 -22.62 -16.47 -49.92
N GLN A 29 -23.88 -16.05 -49.72
CA GLN A 29 -24.51 -16.00 -48.39
C GLN A 29 -24.61 -17.39 -47.74
N ILE A 30 -24.97 -18.42 -48.50
CA ILE A 30 -25.02 -19.81 -48.01
C ILE A 30 -23.60 -20.31 -47.69
N SER A 31 -22.62 -20.00 -48.54
CA SER A 31 -21.24 -20.46 -48.37
C SER A 31 -20.55 -19.77 -47.17
N SER A 32 -20.82 -18.50 -46.94
CA SER A 32 -20.23 -17.72 -45.84
C SER A 32 -21.03 -17.84 -44.53
N GLY A 33 -22.29 -18.28 -44.62
CA GLY A 33 -23.23 -18.26 -43.48
C GLY A 33 -23.70 -16.85 -43.09
N SER A 34 -23.26 -15.80 -43.81
CA SER A 34 -23.56 -14.41 -43.49
C SER A 34 -24.49 -13.78 -44.53
N ARG A 35 -25.59 -13.19 -44.06
CA ARG A 35 -26.57 -12.44 -44.85
C ARG A 35 -26.00 -11.11 -45.35
N ILE A 36 -25.16 -10.45 -44.51
CA ILE A 36 -24.54 -9.17 -44.81
C ILE A 36 -23.06 -9.40 -45.10
N GLN A 37 -22.66 -9.32 -46.37
CA GLN A 37 -21.28 -9.47 -46.79
C GLN A 37 -20.59 -8.13 -47.00
N THR A 38 -21.36 -7.17 -47.50
CA THR A 38 -20.88 -5.79 -47.72
C THR A 38 -21.82 -4.77 -47.08
N ALA A 39 -21.30 -3.60 -46.80
CA ALA A 39 -22.11 -2.50 -46.25
C ALA A 39 -23.23 -2.05 -47.24
N ALA A 40 -23.13 -2.42 -48.53
CA ALA A 40 -24.15 -2.13 -49.53
C ALA A 40 -25.36 -3.07 -49.44
N ASP A 41 -25.23 -4.25 -48.81
CA ASP A 41 -26.33 -5.22 -48.68
C ASP A 41 -27.37 -4.75 -47.64
N ASP A 42 -26.90 -4.24 -46.49
CA ASP A 42 -27.71 -3.66 -45.43
C ASP A 42 -26.88 -2.62 -44.67
N PRO A 43 -26.93 -1.33 -45.06
CA PRO A 43 -26.12 -0.28 -44.44
C PRO A 43 -26.41 -0.10 -42.93
N VAL A 44 -27.67 -0.31 -42.54
CA VAL A 44 -28.09 -0.16 -41.14
C VAL A 44 -27.65 -1.36 -40.31
N GLY A 45 -27.82 -2.56 -40.86
CA GLY A 45 -27.35 -3.80 -40.25
C GLY A 45 -25.82 -3.81 -40.11
N ALA A 46 -25.10 -3.41 -41.16
CA ALA A 46 -23.63 -3.33 -41.15
C ALA A 46 -23.10 -2.33 -40.12
N ALA A 47 -23.74 -1.15 -39.96
CA ALA A 47 -23.37 -0.18 -38.96
C ALA A 47 -23.62 -0.70 -37.52
N LYS A 48 -24.72 -1.42 -37.29
CA LYS A 48 -25.00 -2.08 -36.01
C LYS A 48 -24.00 -3.19 -35.70
N LEU A 49 -23.68 -4.03 -36.69
CA LEU A 49 -22.68 -5.09 -36.58
C LEU A 49 -21.32 -4.53 -36.17
N LEU A 50 -20.85 -3.48 -36.86
CA LEU A 50 -19.58 -2.85 -36.54
C LEU A 50 -19.55 -2.36 -35.08
N LYS A 51 -20.63 -1.73 -34.59
CA LYS A 51 -20.74 -1.29 -33.19
C LYS A 51 -20.69 -2.47 -32.21
N LEU A 52 -21.42 -3.55 -32.52
CA LEU A 52 -21.42 -4.77 -31.68
C LEU A 52 -20.07 -5.48 -31.69
N GLN A 53 -19.36 -5.50 -32.84
CA GLN A 53 -17.99 -6.01 -32.91
C GLN A 53 -17.00 -5.19 -32.08
N GLN A 54 -17.10 -3.86 -32.12
CA GLN A 54 -16.29 -3.01 -31.26
C GLN A 54 -16.59 -3.27 -29.77
N GLN A 55 -17.85 -3.43 -29.41
CA GLN A 55 -18.24 -3.77 -28.04
C GLN A 55 -17.72 -5.15 -27.63
N SER A 56 -17.74 -6.15 -28.53
CA SER A 56 -17.16 -7.46 -28.28
C SER A 56 -15.66 -7.37 -28.01
N ALA A 57 -14.92 -6.63 -28.84
CA ALA A 57 -13.48 -6.44 -28.67
C ALA A 57 -13.14 -5.74 -27.34
N LEU A 58 -13.96 -4.79 -26.88
CA LEU A 58 -13.80 -4.16 -25.57
C LEU A 58 -14.06 -5.16 -24.43
N LEU A 59 -15.11 -5.99 -24.53
CA LEU A 59 -15.38 -7.03 -23.54
C LEU A 59 -14.24 -8.06 -23.46
N ASP A 60 -13.66 -8.43 -24.58
CA ASP A 60 -12.50 -9.33 -24.63
C ASP A 60 -11.28 -8.71 -23.96
N GLN A 61 -11.06 -7.41 -24.16
CA GLN A 61 -9.99 -6.67 -23.48
C GLN A 61 -10.25 -6.60 -21.97
N TYR A 62 -11.48 -6.31 -21.54
CA TYR A 62 -11.84 -6.30 -20.12
C TYR A 62 -11.65 -7.67 -19.48
N ASN A 63 -12.03 -8.76 -20.13
CA ASN A 63 -11.80 -10.12 -19.65
C ASN A 63 -10.30 -10.46 -19.55
N SER A 64 -9.48 -9.98 -20.46
CA SER A 64 -8.03 -10.10 -20.40
C SER A 64 -7.46 -9.30 -19.20
N ASN A 65 -7.95 -8.08 -18.99
CA ASN A 65 -7.57 -7.24 -17.85
C ASN A 65 -7.98 -7.89 -16.52
N ILE A 66 -9.19 -8.48 -16.45
CA ILE A 66 -9.66 -9.22 -15.27
C ILE A 66 -8.73 -10.39 -14.96
N THR A 67 -8.37 -11.19 -15.96
CA THR A 67 -7.43 -12.31 -15.79
C THR A 67 -6.08 -11.82 -15.27
N THR A 68 -5.57 -10.72 -15.81
CA THR A 68 -4.30 -10.11 -15.38
C THR A 68 -4.39 -9.62 -13.95
N ALA A 69 -5.48 -8.92 -13.57
CA ALA A 69 -5.71 -8.43 -12.23
C ALA A 69 -5.84 -9.58 -11.23
N THR A 70 -6.60 -10.62 -11.56
CA THR A 70 -6.77 -11.81 -10.70
C THR A 70 -5.43 -12.50 -10.44
N ASN A 71 -4.61 -12.68 -11.47
CA ASN A 71 -3.28 -13.27 -11.31
C ASN A 71 -2.35 -12.42 -10.44
N ALA A 72 -2.40 -11.09 -10.60
CA ALA A 72 -1.61 -10.17 -9.78
C ALA A 72 -2.02 -10.24 -8.31
N LEU A 73 -3.32 -10.17 -8.01
CA LEU A 73 -3.86 -10.26 -6.65
C LEU A 73 -3.57 -11.62 -5.99
N ASN A 74 -3.68 -12.72 -6.74
CA ASN A 74 -3.36 -14.05 -6.23
C ASN A 74 -1.85 -14.19 -5.89
N ASN A 75 -0.98 -13.60 -6.71
CA ASN A 75 0.46 -13.60 -6.45
C ASN A 75 0.77 -12.79 -5.19
N GLU A 76 0.18 -11.61 -5.05
CA GLU A 76 0.31 -10.75 -3.87
C GLU A 76 -0.18 -11.48 -2.61
N GLU A 77 -1.38 -12.09 -2.64
CA GLU A 77 -1.95 -12.86 -1.52
C GLU A 77 -1.03 -14.01 -1.08
N SER A 78 -0.41 -14.72 -2.04
CA SER A 78 0.54 -15.79 -1.74
C SER A 78 1.77 -15.28 -0.98
N ILE A 79 2.29 -14.11 -1.38
CA ILE A 79 3.43 -13.49 -0.72
C ILE A 79 3.04 -12.99 0.68
N LEU A 80 1.87 -12.33 0.80
CA LEU A 80 1.36 -11.85 2.09
C LEU A 80 1.11 -12.99 3.07
N THR A 81 0.63 -14.14 2.59
CA THR A 81 0.52 -15.35 3.42
C THR A 81 1.88 -15.79 3.96
N SER A 82 2.91 -15.83 3.10
CA SER A 82 4.27 -16.21 3.52
C SER A 82 4.88 -15.21 4.51
N ILE A 83 4.57 -13.92 4.35
CA ILE A 83 4.98 -12.87 5.31
C ILE A 83 4.25 -13.08 6.64
N THR A 84 2.94 -13.31 6.62
CA THR A 84 2.14 -13.57 7.83
C THR A 84 2.70 -14.76 8.61
N ASP A 85 3.01 -15.88 7.94
CA ASP A 85 3.61 -17.05 8.58
C ASP A 85 4.97 -16.72 9.21
N SER A 86 5.77 -15.90 8.52
CA SER A 86 7.09 -15.45 9.03
C SER A 86 6.93 -14.54 10.26
N LEU A 87 5.95 -13.63 10.26
CA LEU A 87 5.67 -12.76 11.40
C LEU A 87 5.10 -13.53 12.59
N GLN A 88 4.26 -14.53 12.37
CA GLN A 88 3.79 -15.44 13.44
C GLN A 88 4.97 -16.17 14.08
N ARG A 89 5.90 -16.67 13.28
CA ARG A 89 7.12 -17.30 13.82
C ARG A 89 7.99 -16.31 14.60
N ALA A 90 8.16 -15.08 14.09
CA ALA A 90 8.87 -14.03 14.82
C ALA A 90 8.19 -13.74 16.17
N ARG A 91 6.87 -13.68 16.21
CA ARG A 91 6.08 -13.49 17.42
C ARG A 91 6.26 -14.63 18.44
N GLU A 92 6.24 -15.89 18.00
CA GLU A 92 6.53 -17.05 18.87
C GLU A 92 7.92 -16.95 19.51
N LEU A 93 8.93 -16.57 18.72
CA LEU A 93 10.30 -16.37 19.20
C LEU A 93 10.38 -15.20 20.17
N THR A 94 9.64 -14.13 19.90
CA THR A 94 9.57 -12.96 20.78
C THR A 94 8.97 -13.32 22.14
N LEU A 95 7.85 -14.06 22.14
CA LEU A 95 7.23 -14.57 23.38
C LEU A 95 8.18 -15.47 24.17
N ARG A 96 8.92 -16.34 23.46
CA ARG A 96 9.93 -17.18 24.09
C ARG A 96 11.10 -16.36 24.66
N ALA A 97 11.51 -15.30 23.96
CA ALA A 97 12.57 -14.39 24.42
C ALA A 97 12.16 -13.62 25.68
N GLY A 98 10.84 -13.37 25.88
CA GLY A 98 10.29 -12.73 27.07
C GLY A 98 10.20 -13.65 28.29
N SER A 99 10.44 -14.96 28.16
CA SER A 99 10.48 -15.86 29.32
C SER A 99 11.74 -15.63 30.12
N GLY A 100 11.59 -15.34 31.43
CA GLY A 100 12.70 -15.16 32.35
C GLY A 100 13.61 -16.41 32.41
N GLY A 101 14.90 -16.23 32.69
CA GLY A 101 15.84 -17.33 32.91
C GLY A 101 16.54 -17.86 31.67
N LEU A 102 16.43 -17.18 30.51
CA LEU A 102 17.24 -17.49 29.34
C LEU A 102 18.70 -17.05 29.50
N SER A 103 19.64 -17.93 29.14
CA SER A 103 21.05 -17.55 29.05
C SER A 103 21.31 -16.59 27.87
N ASP A 104 22.48 -15.90 27.89
CA ASP A 104 22.92 -15.07 26.78
C ASP A 104 23.02 -15.88 25.47
N GLU A 105 23.45 -17.16 25.56
CA GLU A 105 23.54 -18.08 24.42
C GLU A 105 22.15 -18.45 23.85
N ASP A 106 21.16 -18.68 24.73
CA ASP A 106 19.79 -18.97 24.30
C ASP A 106 19.19 -17.76 23.59
N ARG A 107 19.41 -16.54 24.11
CA ARG A 107 18.96 -15.30 23.49
C ARG A 107 19.65 -15.06 22.15
N ALA A 108 20.97 -15.29 22.07
CA ALA A 108 21.71 -15.18 20.81
C ALA A 108 21.20 -16.18 19.76
N SER A 109 20.78 -17.38 20.18
CA SER A 109 20.17 -18.37 19.30
C SER A 109 18.82 -17.89 18.75
N ILE A 110 17.97 -17.30 19.60
CA ILE A 110 16.72 -16.68 19.18
C ILE A 110 16.99 -15.50 18.24
N ALA A 111 17.95 -14.64 18.57
CA ALA A 111 18.34 -13.51 17.72
C ALA A 111 18.83 -13.96 16.34
N SER A 112 19.55 -15.07 16.26
CA SER A 112 19.99 -15.67 14.99
C SER A 112 18.80 -16.15 14.14
N GLU A 113 17.80 -16.80 14.76
CA GLU A 113 16.58 -17.24 14.04
C GLU A 113 15.75 -16.03 13.60
N LEU A 114 15.62 -14.99 14.43
CA LEU A 114 14.98 -13.72 14.05
C LEU A 114 15.68 -13.05 12.87
N GLY A 115 17.03 -13.11 12.80
CA GLY A 115 17.80 -12.62 11.67
C GLY A 115 17.47 -13.35 10.35
N GLN A 116 17.24 -14.67 10.40
CA GLN A 116 16.80 -15.43 9.21
C GLN A 116 15.38 -15.05 8.78
N ILE A 117 14.49 -14.78 9.74
CA ILE A 117 13.12 -14.30 9.46
C ILE A 117 13.19 -12.89 8.86
N GLU A 118 14.00 -12.00 9.41
CA GLU A 118 14.23 -10.65 8.89
C GLU A 118 14.66 -10.69 7.41
N ASP A 119 15.66 -11.51 7.08
CA ASP A 119 16.13 -11.68 5.70
C ASP A 119 15.06 -12.30 4.78
N THR A 120 14.24 -13.22 5.30
CA THR A 120 13.13 -13.82 4.56
C THR A 120 12.06 -12.79 4.26
N VAL A 121 11.60 -12.03 5.26
CA VAL A 121 10.60 -10.96 5.09
C VAL A 121 11.13 -9.88 4.16
N PHE A 122 12.39 -9.46 4.31
CA PHE A 122 13.04 -8.51 3.40
C PHE A 122 13.04 -8.99 1.95
N SER A 123 13.31 -10.29 1.72
CA SER A 123 13.26 -10.89 0.38
C SER A 123 11.85 -10.91 -0.19
N LEU A 124 10.85 -11.27 0.62
CA LEU A 124 9.44 -11.30 0.23
C LEU A 124 8.92 -9.89 -0.11
N LEU A 125 9.30 -8.87 0.67
CA LEU A 125 8.94 -7.47 0.42
C LEU A 125 9.55 -6.92 -0.87
N ASN A 126 10.67 -7.50 -1.33
CA ASN A 126 11.33 -7.18 -2.58
C ASN A 126 11.02 -8.20 -3.70
N SER A 127 9.90 -8.92 -3.58
CA SER A 127 9.48 -9.89 -4.60
C SER A 127 9.09 -9.22 -5.91
N LYS A 128 9.31 -9.95 -7.00
CA LYS A 128 8.98 -9.51 -8.36
C LYS A 128 7.90 -10.39 -8.97
N ASP A 129 7.11 -9.77 -9.85
CA ASP A 129 6.18 -10.50 -10.70
C ASP A 129 6.91 -11.25 -11.84
N SER A 130 6.15 -11.97 -12.66
CA SER A 130 6.67 -12.71 -13.83
C SER A 130 7.31 -11.81 -14.90
N ASN A 131 7.04 -10.50 -14.87
CA ASN A 131 7.59 -9.51 -15.80
C ASN A 131 8.86 -8.86 -15.25
N GLY A 132 9.27 -9.22 -14.02
CA GLY A 132 10.43 -8.66 -13.35
C GLY A 132 10.17 -7.33 -12.62
N ASN A 133 8.92 -6.92 -12.48
CA ASN A 133 8.52 -5.73 -11.74
C ASN A 133 8.35 -6.04 -10.25
N TYR A 134 8.78 -5.12 -9.40
CA TYR A 134 8.55 -5.23 -7.96
C TYR A 134 7.06 -5.01 -7.64
N ILE A 135 6.48 -5.92 -6.85
CA ILE A 135 5.04 -5.94 -6.54
C ILE A 135 4.67 -4.79 -5.60
N PHE A 136 5.48 -4.53 -4.59
CA PHE A 136 5.19 -3.57 -3.52
C PHE A 136 5.77 -2.16 -3.75
N ALA A 137 6.34 -1.88 -4.92
CA ALA A 137 6.98 -0.60 -5.21
C ALA A 137 6.00 0.53 -5.61
N GLY A 138 4.70 0.22 -5.70
CA GLY A 138 3.71 1.14 -6.23
C GLY A 138 3.88 1.36 -7.74
N SER A 139 3.82 2.60 -8.22
CA SER A 139 4.03 2.90 -9.64
C SER A 139 5.49 2.83 -10.07
N LYS A 140 6.45 2.83 -9.12
CA LYS A 140 7.89 2.69 -9.37
C LYS A 140 8.32 1.22 -9.54
N SER A 141 7.64 0.47 -10.36
CA SER A 141 7.77 -1.00 -10.48
C SER A 141 9.19 -1.53 -10.75
N THR A 142 10.10 -0.69 -11.24
CA THR A 142 11.52 -1.04 -11.49
C THR A 142 12.44 -0.72 -10.33
N THR A 143 11.97 0.01 -9.30
CA THR A 143 12.74 0.41 -8.12
C THR A 143 12.53 -0.61 -7.01
N GLN A 144 13.61 -1.07 -6.39
CA GLN A 144 13.54 -1.97 -5.23
C GLN A 144 12.79 -1.27 -4.08
N PRO A 145 11.66 -1.84 -3.58
CA PRO A 145 10.83 -1.16 -2.59
C PRO A 145 11.52 -0.97 -1.25
N TYR A 146 12.26 -1.94 -0.75
CA TYR A 146 12.95 -1.86 0.54
C TYR A 146 14.45 -1.97 0.39
N VAL A 147 15.18 -1.08 1.04
CA VAL A 147 16.64 -1.04 1.06
C VAL A 147 17.11 -1.08 2.52
N ARG A 148 18.13 -1.90 2.79
CA ARG A 148 18.79 -1.95 4.09
C ARG A 148 19.85 -0.86 4.17
N ASN A 149 19.77 -0.01 5.18
CA ASN A 149 20.73 1.06 5.45
C ASN A 149 21.99 0.52 6.15
N ALA A 150 23.04 1.35 6.19
CA ALA A 150 24.31 0.98 6.83
C ALA A 150 24.20 0.78 8.36
N ASP A 151 23.21 1.41 9.00
CA ASP A 151 22.89 1.25 10.42
C ASP A 151 22.02 0.01 10.72
N GLY A 152 21.64 -0.74 9.69
CA GLY A 152 20.79 -1.93 9.77
C GLY A 152 19.30 -1.64 9.72
N THR A 153 18.88 -0.39 9.68
CA THR A 153 17.47 0.00 9.48
C THR A 153 17.03 -0.19 8.02
N TYR A 154 15.75 -0.11 7.77
CA TYR A 154 15.17 -0.29 6.44
C TYR A 154 14.39 0.94 6.01
N THR A 155 14.52 1.30 4.74
CA THR A 155 13.83 2.44 4.15
C THR A 155 13.01 2.01 2.94
N TYR A 156 11.76 2.48 2.85
CA TYR A 156 10.90 2.30 1.69
C TYR A 156 11.26 3.32 0.59
N GLN A 157 11.52 2.84 -0.63
CA GLN A 157 11.92 3.63 -1.81
C GLN A 157 10.81 3.68 -2.89
N GLY A 158 9.73 2.95 -2.70
CA GLY A 158 8.57 2.94 -3.59
C GLY A 158 7.78 4.25 -3.56
N ASP A 159 6.54 4.19 -4.04
CA ASP A 159 5.56 5.27 -3.88
C ASP A 159 4.20 4.72 -3.38
N GLN A 160 3.24 5.62 -3.16
CA GLN A 160 1.92 5.31 -2.63
C GLN A 160 0.86 5.06 -3.71
N THR A 161 1.26 5.02 -4.98
CA THR A 161 0.33 4.93 -6.11
C THR A 161 0.01 3.48 -6.43
N GLN A 162 -1.24 3.08 -6.31
CA GLN A 162 -1.72 1.78 -6.77
C GLN A 162 -1.90 1.77 -8.29
N LEU A 163 -1.50 0.69 -8.94
CA LEU A 163 -1.79 0.42 -10.34
C LEU A 163 -3.20 -0.14 -10.48
N SER A 164 -3.95 0.31 -11.48
CA SER A 164 -5.30 -0.18 -11.71
C SER A 164 -5.53 -0.56 -13.16
N LEU A 165 -6.38 -1.57 -13.39
CA LEU A 165 -6.83 -2.00 -14.70
C LEU A 165 -8.33 -1.77 -14.86
N GLN A 166 -8.72 -1.29 -16.03
CA GLN A 166 -10.12 -1.11 -16.38
C GLN A 166 -10.74 -2.48 -16.73
N VAL A 167 -11.81 -2.84 -16.03
CA VAL A 167 -12.50 -4.13 -16.13
C VAL A 167 -13.92 -4.02 -16.69
N SER A 168 -14.43 -2.78 -16.81
CA SER A 168 -15.66 -2.42 -17.52
C SER A 168 -15.61 -0.96 -17.95
N ASP A 169 -16.66 -0.45 -18.62
CA ASP A 169 -16.73 0.95 -19.05
C ASP A 169 -16.56 1.96 -17.91
N THR A 170 -16.96 1.59 -16.70
CA THR A 170 -17.01 2.50 -15.54
C THR A 170 -16.21 2.02 -14.34
N LEU A 171 -15.66 0.79 -14.37
CA LEU A 171 -14.97 0.18 -13.24
C LEU A 171 -13.50 -0.08 -13.55
N SER A 172 -12.63 0.46 -12.68
CA SER A 172 -11.21 0.13 -12.61
C SER A 172 -10.91 -0.48 -11.26
N ILE A 173 -10.10 -1.54 -11.22
CA ILE A 173 -9.72 -2.25 -10.00
C ILE A 173 -8.21 -2.17 -9.82
N ALA A 174 -7.76 -1.86 -8.60
CA ALA A 174 -6.35 -1.85 -8.24
C ALA A 174 -5.79 -3.29 -8.28
N THR A 175 -4.62 -3.44 -8.87
CA THR A 175 -3.95 -4.73 -9.11
C THR A 175 -2.78 -5.01 -8.20
N ASN A 176 -2.42 -4.03 -7.36
CA ASN A 176 -1.37 -4.16 -6.35
C ASN A 176 -1.67 -3.29 -5.14
N ASP A 177 -1.05 -3.61 -4.02
CA ASP A 177 -0.93 -2.74 -2.86
C ASP A 177 0.53 -2.30 -2.69
N THR A 178 0.71 -1.11 -2.11
CA THR A 178 2.06 -0.55 -1.95
C THR A 178 2.67 -1.02 -0.64
N GLY A 179 3.98 -1.19 -0.60
CA GLY A 179 4.70 -1.47 0.63
C GLY A 179 4.47 -0.40 1.71
N TYR A 180 4.21 0.83 1.29
CA TYR A 180 3.83 1.91 2.19
C TYR A 180 2.54 1.59 2.95
N THR A 181 1.48 1.20 2.25
CA THR A 181 0.19 0.87 2.88
C THR A 181 0.28 -0.37 3.78
N LEU A 182 1.10 -1.34 3.39
CA LEU A 182 1.24 -2.61 4.10
C LEU A 182 2.08 -2.50 5.37
N PHE A 183 3.21 -1.77 5.33
CA PHE A 183 4.23 -1.89 6.36
C PHE A 183 4.67 -0.56 6.97
N GLU A 184 4.50 0.57 6.25
CA GLU A 184 4.87 1.89 6.78
C GLU A 184 3.71 2.55 7.56
N GLN A 185 2.50 1.96 7.52
CA GLN A 185 1.32 2.46 8.25
C GLN A 185 0.93 1.58 9.45
N ALA A 186 1.71 0.55 9.78
CA ALA A 186 1.48 -0.24 10.99
C ALA A 186 1.71 0.63 12.23
N THR A 187 0.75 0.67 13.14
CA THR A 187 0.84 1.49 14.35
C THR A 187 2.01 1.04 15.22
N ASN A 188 2.86 1.99 15.61
CA ASN A 188 3.92 1.75 16.57
C ASN A 188 3.37 1.79 17.99
N VAL A 189 3.59 0.74 18.76
CA VAL A 189 3.23 0.70 20.18
C VAL A 189 4.35 1.21 21.10
N SER A 190 5.57 1.40 20.60
CA SER A 190 6.74 1.87 21.35
C SER A 190 6.94 3.37 21.15
N ARG A 191 6.03 4.18 21.68
CA ARG A 191 6.00 5.63 21.51
C ARG A 191 6.34 6.40 22.78
N THR A 192 6.67 5.69 23.84
CA THR A 192 6.98 6.26 25.16
C THR A 192 8.35 5.84 25.62
N GLN A 193 8.93 6.65 26.49
CA GLN A 193 10.19 6.38 27.17
C GLN A 193 10.05 6.63 28.67
N THR A 194 10.78 5.85 29.45
CA THR A 194 10.87 5.97 30.90
C THR A 194 12.31 6.26 31.27
N THR A 195 12.53 7.30 32.04
CA THR A 195 13.86 7.68 32.54
C THR A 195 13.86 7.67 34.05
N GLN A 196 14.75 6.90 34.65
CA GLN A 196 14.94 6.90 36.09
C GLN A 196 15.58 8.23 36.52
N VAL A 197 14.97 8.89 37.50
CA VAL A 197 15.42 10.17 38.08
C VAL A 197 16.14 9.93 39.40
N SER A 198 15.60 9.05 40.23
CA SER A 198 16.16 8.66 41.52
C SER A 198 15.99 7.15 41.73
N PRO A 199 16.94 6.47 42.36
CA PRO A 199 18.28 6.94 42.68
C PRO A 199 19.12 7.10 41.38
N THR A 200 20.17 7.92 41.42
CA THR A 200 21.06 8.13 40.24
C THR A 200 21.93 6.94 39.92
N THR A 201 22.11 6.03 40.86
CA THR A 201 22.77 4.73 40.67
C THR A 201 21.69 3.67 40.77
N ASP A 202 21.44 2.96 39.65
CA ASP A 202 20.46 1.87 39.62
C ASP A 202 21.04 0.63 40.33
N GLU A 203 20.35 0.19 41.39
CA GLU A 203 20.69 -1.03 42.12
C GLU A 203 19.86 -2.25 41.65
N GLY A 204 19.00 -2.07 40.64
CA GLY A 204 18.16 -3.11 40.09
C GLY A 204 16.98 -3.57 40.95
N ILE A 205 16.70 -2.83 42.06
CA ILE A 205 15.63 -3.16 43.01
C ILE A 205 14.26 -2.96 42.40
N LEU A 206 14.11 -1.91 41.58
CA LEU A 206 12.82 -1.57 40.96
C LEU A 206 13.06 -1.20 39.50
N THR A 207 12.29 -1.83 38.62
CA THR A 207 12.28 -1.49 37.21
C THR A 207 10.89 -1.06 36.75
N LEU A 208 10.85 -0.03 35.91
CA LEU A 208 9.64 0.44 35.24
C LEU A 208 9.88 0.41 33.72
N THR A 209 9.02 -0.30 32.98
CA THR A 209 9.16 -0.42 31.52
C THR A 209 8.93 0.91 30.81
N ALA A 210 9.41 1.02 29.57
CA ALA A 210 9.20 2.20 28.73
C ALA A 210 7.73 2.46 28.35
N GLY A 211 6.87 1.47 28.60
CA GLY A 211 5.46 1.51 28.26
C GLY A 211 5.16 1.04 26.84
N THR A 212 3.99 0.45 26.66
CA THR A 212 3.46 0.04 25.36
C THR A 212 2.08 0.64 25.14
N LEU A 213 1.84 1.12 23.92
CA LEU A 213 0.58 1.78 23.56
C LEU A 213 -0.55 0.74 23.51
N THR A 214 -1.60 0.95 24.29
CA THR A 214 -2.84 0.15 24.25
C THR A 214 -3.99 0.90 23.58
N SER A 215 -3.92 2.24 23.52
CA SER A 215 -4.91 3.10 22.88
C SER A 215 -4.29 4.35 22.30
N SER A 216 -4.09 4.39 20.97
CA SER A 216 -3.60 5.59 20.27
C SER A 216 -4.49 6.81 20.48
N ARG A 217 -5.82 6.61 20.59
CA ARG A 217 -6.75 7.71 20.85
C ARG A 217 -6.48 8.38 22.21
N SER A 218 -6.38 7.60 23.26
CA SER A 218 -6.13 8.10 24.63
C SER A 218 -4.75 8.74 24.72
N TYR A 219 -3.75 8.09 24.13
CA TYR A 219 -2.40 8.61 24.05
C TYR A 219 -2.37 10.00 23.40
N ASN A 220 -2.87 10.13 22.16
CA ASN A 220 -2.83 11.38 21.42
C ASN A 220 -3.68 12.50 22.05
N SER A 221 -4.75 12.17 22.81
CA SER A 221 -5.65 13.18 23.38
C SER A 221 -5.35 13.57 24.83
N THR A 222 -4.78 12.66 25.62
CA THR A 222 -4.62 12.88 27.07
C THR A 222 -3.19 12.69 27.57
N TYR A 223 -2.44 11.73 27.00
CA TYR A 223 -1.07 11.49 27.43
C TYR A 223 -0.15 12.64 27.01
N THR A 224 -0.11 12.95 25.73
CA THR A 224 0.76 14.01 25.18
C THR A 224 0.42 15.41 25.70
N ALA A 225 -0.81 15.63 26.17
CA ALA A 225 -1.25 16.92 26.69
C ALA A 225 -0.73 17.25 28.09
N GLY A 226 -0.32 16.24 28.88
CA GLY A 226 0.10 16.42 30.25
C GLY A 226 1.54 15.99 30.58
N GLU A 227 2.26 15.48 29.60
CA GLU A 227 3.65 15.04 29.76
C GLU A 227 4.64 16.21 29.92
N PRO A 228 5.81 15.99 30.57
CA PRO A 228 6.26 14.73 31.16
C PRO A 228 5.56 14.45 32.50
N TYR A 229 5.36 13.14 32.79
CA TYR A 229 4.82 12.71 34.08
C TYR A 229 5.95 12.23 34.98
N THR A 230 5.79 12.45 36.28
CA THR A 230 6.70 11.90 37.30
C THR A 230 5.98 10.83 38.09
N VAL A 231 6.50 9.61 38.04
CA VAL A 231 6.09 8.49 38.88
C VAL A 231 7.03 8.46 40.10
N THR A 232 6.48 8.54 41.28
CA THR A 232 7.25 8.50 42.54
C THR A 232 6.73 7.35 43.38
N PHE A 233 7.58 6.41 43.73
CA PHE A 233 7.24 5.32 44.63
C PHE A 233 7.31 5.83 46.07
N THR A 234 6.26 5.55 46.85
CA THR A 234 6.15 5.98 48.25
C THR A 234 6.40 4.84 49.22
N SER A 235 6.20 3.61 48.76
CA SER A 235 6.48 2.38 49.50
C SER A 235 6.68 1.23 48.51
N SER A 236 6.89 0.01 48.99
CA SER A 236 6.97 -1.20 48.18
C SER A 236 5.63 -1.58 47.51
N THR A 237 4.52 -0.94 47.97
CA THR A 237 3.14 -1.25 47.52
C THR A 237 2.42 -0.08 46.86
N GLU A 238 2.98 1.13 46.91
CA GLU A 238 2.29 2.35 46.44
C GLU A 238 3.20 3.29 45.66
N PHE A 239 2.63 3.90 44.62
CA PHE A 239 3.25 4.99 43.85
C PHE A 239 2.26 6.11 43.57
N THR A 240 2.76 7.28 43.24
CA THR A 240 2.00 8.44 42.79
C THR A 240 2.46 8.85 41.39
N VAL A 241 1.54 9.43 40.62
CA VAL A 241 1.83 10.01 39.30
C VAL A 241 1.44 11.47 39.30
N THR A 242 2.37 12.35 38.97
CA THR A 242 2.11 13.78 38.79
C THR A 242 2.35 14.22 37.34
N ASP A 243 1.52 15.16 36.86
CA ASP A 243 1.70 15.77 35.53
C ASP A 243 2.79 16.86 35.54
N ALA A 244 3.07 17.43 34.35
CA ALA A 244 4.07 18.52 34.21
C ALA A 244 3.75 19.77 35.04
N LEU A 245 2.50 19.98 35.47
CA LEU A 245 2.07 21.08 36.30
C LEU A 245 2.12 20.75 37.81
N GLY A 246 2.47 19.51 38.16
CA GLY A 246 2.52 19.00 39.53
C GLY A 246 1.16 18.54 40.06
N ASN A 247 0.13 18.40 39.26
CA ASN A 247 -1.15 17.86 39.69
C ASN A 247 -1.06 16.34 39.87
N ASP A 248 -1.66 15.81 40.91
CA ASP A 248 -1.77 14.39 41.16
C ASP A 248 -2.82 13.76 40.20
N VAL A 249 -2.37 12.85 39.38
CA VAL A 249 -3.19 12.11 38.39
C VAL A 249 -3.16 10.59 38.64
N THR A 250 -2.73 10.17 39.82
CA THR A 250 -2.58 8.76 40.25
C THR A 250 -3.87 7.97 40.07
N SER A 251 -5.02 8.58 40.34
CA SER A 251 -6.34 7.97 40.20
C SER A 251 -6.71 7.60 38.78
N GLU A 252 -5.97 8.10 37.77
CA GLU A 252 -6.17 7.76 36.35
C GLU A 252 -5.42 6.47 35.95
N THR A 253 -4.55 5.95 36.83
CA THR A 253 -3.94 4.63 36.62
C THR A 253 -4.95 3.52 36.90
N SER A 254 -4.86 2.40 36.16
CA SER A 254 -5.80 1.28 36.35
C SER A 254 -5.73 0.62 37.72
N THR A 255 -4.61 0.76 38.43
CA THR A 255 -4.41 0.23 39.78
C THR A 255 -4.63 1.26 40.86
N GLY A 256 -4.86 2.53 40.50
CA GLY A 256 -4.99 3.63 41.47
C GLY A 256 -3.70 3.90 42.28
N GLY A 257 -2.54 3.59 41.71
CA GLY A 257 -1.22 3.77 42.34
C GLY A 257 -0.77 2.61 43.23
N LEU A 258 -1.45 1.45 43.16
CA LEU A 258 -1.07 0.24 43.89
C LEU A 258 -0.21 -0.68 43.06
N ILE A 259 0.77 -1.33 43.69
CA ILE A 259 1.59 -2.41 43.14
C ILE A 259 1.63 -3.59 44.12
N ASP A 260 1.87 -4.78 43.60
CA ASP A 260 2.08 -6.00 44.37
C ASP A 260 3.55 -6.42 44.27
N PRO A 261 4.38 -6.20 45.31
CA PRO A 261 5.79 -6.56 45.26
C PRO A 261 6.04 -8.08 45.27
N ASP A 262 5.04 -8.89 45.62
CA ASP A 262 5.12 -10.35 45.68
C ASP A 262 4.73 -11.00 44.34
N ASP A 263 4.28 -10.21 43.34
CA ASP A 263 3.97 -10.71 42.03
C ASP A 263 5.25 -10.91 41.20
N GLU A 264 5.68 -12.16 41.03
CA GLU A 264 6.87 -12.52 40.26
C GLU A 264 6.77 -12.07 38.79
N ALA A 265 5.55 -11.85 38.26
CA ALA A 265 5.33 -11.35 36.89
C ALA A 265 5.41 -9.82 36.82
N GLY A 266 5.47 -9.15 37.98
CA GLY A 266 5.37 -7.70 38.09
C GLY A 266 3.95 -7.18 37.96
N THR A 267 3.70 -5.97 38.48
CA THR A 267 2.40 -5.31 38.40
C THR A 267 2.27 -4.50 37.11
N ASN A 268 1.28 -4.83 36.29
CA ASN A 268 0.93 -4.04 35.10
C ASN A 268 -0.11 -2.98 35.47
N PHE A 269 0.10 -1.75 35.01
CA PHE A 269 -0.91 -0.70 35.12
C PHE A 269 -1.03 0.08 33.80
N THR A 270 -2.24 0.49 33.45
CA THR A 270 -2.49 1.35 32.29
C THR A 270 -2.69 2.80 32.77
N PHE A 271 -2.09 3.73 32.02
CA PHE A 271 -2.21 5.15 32.27
C PHE A 271 -2.34 5.89 30.93
N ARG A 272 -3.45 6.59 30.73
CA ARG A 272 -3.75 7.41 29.54
C ARG A 272 -3.46 6.72 28.21
N GLY A 273 -3.76 5.41 28.12
CA GLY A 273 -3.61 4.62 26.89
C GLY A 273 -2.24 3.99 26.71
N VAL A 274 -1.39 4.01 27.73
CA VAL A 274 -0.09 3.32 27.78
C VAL A 274 -0.11 2.32 28.92
N GLU A 275 0.38 1.12 28.68
CA GLU A 275 0.57 0.07 29.68
C GLU A 275 2.03 0.02 30.10
N TYR A 276 2.26 0.06 31.40
CA TYR A 276 3.56 -0.03 32.04
C TYR A 276 3.61 -1.27 32.91
N ALA A 277 4.77 -1.90 33.03
CA ALA A 277 5.05 -2.96 33.98
C ALA A 277 6.07 -2.47 35.03
N VAL A 278 5.72 -2.63 36.29
CA VAL A 278 6.60 -2.42 37.44
C VAL A 278 7.05 -3.77 37.95
N ASN A 279 8.33 -3.96 38.14
CA ASN A 279 8.86 -5.15 38.77
C ASN A 279 9.77 -4.76 39.96
N VAL A 280 9.52 -5.37 41.12
CA VAL A 280 10.32 -5.21 42.34
C VAL A 280 11.14 -6.48 42.54
N THR A 281 12.44 -6.33 42.66
CA THR A 281 13.37 -7.44 42.87
C THR A 281 14.17 -7.15 44.15
N LEU A 282 13.82 -7.85 45.22
CA LEU A 282 14.47 -7.70 46.54
C LEU A 282 15.12 -9.02 46.92
N ASP A 283 16.32 -8.92 47.44
CA ASP A 283 16.98 -10.06 48.12
C ASP A 283 16.36 -10.28 49.53
N GLU A 284 16.52 -11.48 50.10
CA GLU A 284 15.98 -11.80 51.43
C GLU A 284 16.40 -10.78 52.53
N ASP A 285 17.65 -10.27 52.44
CA ASP A 285 18.18 -9.27 53.37
C ASP A 285 17.55 -7.88 53.17
N GLN A 286 17.01 -7.57 51.99
CA GLN A 286 16.37 -6.31 51.60
C GLN A 286 14.87 -6.27 51.93
N ALA A 287 14.23 -7.41 52.08
CA ALA A 287 12.80 -7.52 52.32
C ALA A 287 12.31 -6.77 53.55
N ALA A 288 13.15 -6.67 54.60
CA ALA A 288 12.80 -5.94 55.82
C ALA A 288 12.76 -4.42 55.64
N ASP A 289 13.49 -3.88 54.66
CA ASP A 289 13.61 -2.46 54.34
C ASP A 289 12.95 -2.09 52.99
N ALA A 290 12.08 -2.96 52.48
CA ALA A 290 11.45 -2.86 51.14
C ALA A 290 10.84 -1.47 50.87
N ASP A 291 10.04 -0.93 51.81
CA ASP A 291 9.41 0.38 51.68
C ASP A 291 10.43 1.52 51.55
N THR A 292 11.54 1.43 52.30
CA THR A 292 12.59 2.45 52.28
C THR A 292 13.39 2.38 50.96
N LEU A 293 13.68 1.18 50.51
CA LEU A 293 14.47 0.97 49.30
C LEU A 293 13.66 1.34 48.04
N VAL A 294 12.45 0.85 47.93
CA VAL A 294 11.54 1.15 46.80
C VAL A 294 11.10 2.61 46.81
N GLY A 295 10.84 3.20 48.00
CA GLY A 295 10.45 4.60 48.15
C GLY A 295 11.50 5.63 47.70
N GLN A 296 12.71 5.22 47.34
CA GLN A 296 13.72 6.09 46.73
C GLN A 296 13.58 6.28 45.24
N TYR A 297 12.77 5.42 44.59
CA TYR A 297 12.67 5.42 43.12
C TYR A 297 11.67 6.44 42.61
N SER A 298 12.11 7.16 41.60
CA SER A 298 11.24 8.01 40.79
C SER A 298 11.65 7.96 39.32
N PHE A 299 10.65 8.05 38.45
CA PHE A 299 10.82 7.97 37.00
C PHE A 299 10.08 9.11 36.33
N THR A 300 10.62 9.55 35.20
CA THR A 300 9.91 10.44 34.28
C THR A 300 9.39 9.61 33.09
N LEU A 301 8.08 9.75 32.82
CA LEU A 301 7.43 9.20 31.65
C LEU A 301 7.22 10.31 30.63
N SER A 302 7.61 10.08 29.39
CA SER A 302 7.39 11.02 28.29
C SER A 302 7.21 10.28 26.98
N SER A 303 6.72 11.00 25.97
CA SER A 303 6.77 10.52 24.58
C SER A 303 8.22 10.34 24.12
N THR A 304 8.45 9.37 23.23
CA THR A 304 9.70 9.28 22.49
C THR A 304 9.82 10.54 21.63
N PRO A 305 10.90 11.34 21.74
CA PRO A 305 11.06 12.55 20.96
C PRO A 305 11.07 12.26 19.46
N ASP A 306 10.39 13.09 18.67
CA ASP A 306 10.42 12.99 17.22
C ASP A 306 11.87 13.07 16.70
N THR A 307 12.20 12.27 15.71
CA THR A 307 13.50 12.33 15.06
C THR A 307 13.43 13.20 13.81
N ILE A 308 14.41 14.09 13.68
CA ILE A 308 14.47 15.03 12.57
C ILE A 308 15.50 14.55 11.56
N THR A 309 15.08 14.44 10.30
CA THR A 309 15.95 14.13 9.17
C THR A 309 15.98 15.27 8.18
N ALA A 310 17.16 15.56 7.65
CA ALA A 310 17.33 16.61 6.64
C ALA A 310 18.07 16.06 5.41
N ASN A 311 17.54 16.36 4.23
CA ASN A 311 18.08 15.87 2.98
C ASN A 311 18.34 17.02 1.99
N ARG A 312 19.48 16.96 1.32
CA ARG A 312 19.84 17.87 0.23
C ARG A 312 19.12 17.47 -1.06
N LEU A 313 18.49 18.41 -1.76
CA LEU A 313 17.92 18.11 -3.06
C LEU A 313 18.99 18.02 -4.16
N PRO A 314 18.84 17.08 -5.12
CA PRO A 314 19.79 16.92 -6.23
C PRO A 314 19.96 18.16 -7.10
N SER A 315 18.96 19.06 -7.11
CA SER A 315 18.98 20.31 -7.88
C SER A 315 19.87 21.41 -7.30
N ASN A 316 20.43 21.20 -6.09
CA ASN A 316 21.28 22.20 -5.44
C ASN A 316 22.62 22.36 -6.17
N THR A 317 23.04 23.62 -6.34
CA THR A 317 24.26 23.97 -7.08
C THR A 317 25.50 24.03 -6.19
N SER A 318 25.33 24.32 -4.90
CA SER A 318 26.44 24.34 -3.93
C SER A 318 26.79 22.93 -3.44
N THR A 319 27.89 22.85 -2.69
CA THR A 319 28.28 21.62 -1.95
C THR A 319 27.78 21.61 -0.52
N ALA A 320 26.94 22.58 -0.12
CA ALA A 320 26.40 22.67 1.22
C ALA A 320 25.58 21.41 1.57
N GLN A 321 25.76 20.95 2.79
CA GLN A 321 25.02 19.83 3.36
C GLN A 321 24.29 20.32 4.62
N VAL A 322 23.07 19.84 4.82
CA VAL A 322 22.37 19.95 6.09
C VAL A 322 22.31 18.56 6.68
N THR A 323 22.81 18.41 7.88
CA THR A 323 22.95 17.13 8.57
C THR A 323 22.44 17.26 9.99
N GLY A 324 21.86 16.18 10.47
CA GLY A 324 21.33 16.14 11.83
C GLY A 324 20.17 17.11 12.03
N GLY A 325 19.47 16.93 13.08
CA GLY A 325 18.40 17.83 13.51
C GLY A 325 17.98 17.46 14.92
N ALA A 326 17.72 18.47 15.72
CA ALA A 326 17.18 18.27 17.05
C ALA A 326 16.04 19.27 17.28
N ILE A 327 15.01 18.85 17.97
CA ILE A 327 13.98 19.74 18.49
C ILE A 327 14.59 20.46 19.68
N THR A 328 14.84 21.76 19.54
CA THR A 328 15.46 22.60 20.58
C THR A 328 14.44 23.49 21.29
N ASP A 329 13.26 23.67 20.69
CA ASP A 329 12.12 24.38 21.28
C ASP A 329 10.84 23.59 20.97
N ASN A 330 10.40 22.78 21.92
CA ASN A 330 9.19 21.94 21.81
C ASN A 330 7.91 22.76 21.59
N ALA A 331 7.81 23.96 22.18
CA ALA A 331 6.62 24.79 22.04
C ALA A 331 6.52 25.36 20.62
N ALA A 332 7.64 25.85 20.08
CA ALA A 332 7.69 26.34 18.71
C ALA A 332 7.51 25.23 17.69
N TYR A 333 8.04 24.04 17.97
CA TYR A 333 7.88 22.85 17.14
C TYR A 333 6.41 22.42 17.05
N ALA A 334 5.77 22.22 18.18
CA ALA A 334 4.36 21.81 18.23
C ALA A 334 3.41 22.84 17.62
N ALA A 335 3.75 24.15 17.71
CA ALA A 335 2.92 25.21 17.17
C ALA A 335 3.12 25.50 15.68
N GLY A 336 4.29 25.18 15.12
CA GLY A 336 4.67 25.71 13.82
C GLY A 336 5.38 24.76 12.84
N PHE A 337 5.80 23.56 13.24
CA PHE A 337 6.42 22.62 12.33
C PHE A 337 5.34 21.92 11.48
N PRO A 338 5.44 21.93 10.12
CA PRO A 338 4.41 21.32 9.28
C PRO A 338 4.40 19.78 9.40
N GLU A 339 3.23 19.16 9.54
CA GLU A 339 3.07 17.69 9.60
C GLU A 339 3.68 16.96 8.39
N GLY A 340 3.62 17.57 7.19
CA GLY A 340 4.23 17.02 5.96
C GLY A 340 5.74 17.31 5.83
N GLY A 341 6.37 17.91 6.84
CA GLY A 341 7.74 18.37 6.78
C GLY A 341 7.89 19.77 6.18
N ALA A 342 9.10 20.28 6.22
CA ALA A 342 9.47 21.62 5.74
C ALA A 342 10.46 21.56 4.58
N VAL A 343 10.43 22.58 3.72
CA VAL A 343 11.46 22.83 2.70
C VAL A 343 12.14 24.15 3.00
N ILE A 344 13.44 24.09 3.24
CA ILE A 344 14.29 25.27 3.42
C ILE A 344 14.82 25.66 2.04
N LYS A 345 14.58 26.89 1.61
CA LYS A 345 15.09 27.45 0.35
C LYS A 345 15.98 28.65 0.64
N PHE A 346 17.24 28.56 0.24
CA PHE A 346 18.18 29.66 0.43
C PHE A 346 17.94 30.79 -0.59
N THR A 347 17.82 32.00 -0.10
CA THR A 347 17.70 33.22 -0.89
C THR A 347 19.05 33.96 -1.06
N SER A 348 19.99 33.67 -0.15
CA SER A 348 21.40 34.09 -0.21
C SER A 348 22.29 33.02 0.43
N ALA A 349 23.57 33.28 0.59
CA ALA A 349 24.49 32.40 1.31
C ALA A 349 24.16 32.26 2.83
N THR A 350 23.39 33.20 3.35
CA THR A 350 23.06 33.27 4.78
C THR A 350 21.56 33.30 5.05
N ASP A 351 20.74 33.77 4.12
CA ASP A 351 19.31 33.96 4.34
C ASP A 351 18.52 32.80 3.70
N TYR A 352 17.47 32.37 4.37
CA TYR A 352 16.60 31.32 3.87
C TYR A 352 15.13 31.59 4.20
N GLU A 353 14.28 31.01 3.39
CA GLU A 353 12.83 30.93 3.55
C GLU A 353 12.43 29.47 3.84
N VAL A 354 11.39 29.30 4.66
CA VAL A 354 10.84 28.00 5.04
C VAL A 354 9.45 27.86 4.44
N TYR A 355 9.19 26.71 3.85
CA TYR A 355 7.93 26.36 3.23
C TYR A 355 7.43 25.03 3.79
N ALA A 356 6.11 24.80 3.82
CA ALA A 356 5.57 23.48 4.04
C ALA A 356 5.86 22.56 2.82
N SER A 357 6.17 21.30 3.09
CA SER A 357 6.36 20.29 2.05
C SER A 357 4.97 19.74 1.58
N PRO A 358 4.79 19.47 0.25
CA PRO A 358 5.71 19.70 -0.85
C PRO A 358 5.76 21.18 -1.31
N LEU A 359 6.94 21.65 -1.71
CA LEU A 359 7.09 23.00 -2.28
C LEU A 359 6.55 23.06 -3.71
N THR A 360 5.55 23.91 -3.93
CA THR A 360 4.93 24.20 -5.24
C THR A 360 5.14 25.66 -5.64
N ASP A 361 4.86 26.01 -6.88
CA ASP A 361 4.95 27.42 -7.36
C ASP A 361 3.98 28.36 -6.64
N SER A 362 2.93 27.84 -6.02
CA SER A 362 1.95 28.60 -5.24
C SER A 362 2.22 28.61 -3.73
N SER A 363 3.24 27.88 -3.26
CA SER A 363 3.58 27.81 -1.84
C SER A 363 4.03 29.16 -1.30
N LYS A 364 3.52 29.53 -0.13
CA LYS A 364 3.95 30.73 0.61
C LYS A 364 4.93 30.33 1.70
N ALA A 365 5.93 31.16 1.93
CA ALA A 365 6.84 30.96 3.03
C ALA A 365 6.07 31.02 4.38
N ILE A 366 6.30 30.03 5.23
CA ILE A 366 5.76 29.93 6.60
C ILE A 366 6.71 30.56 7.62
N GLY A 367 7.96 30.81 7.22
CA GLY A 367 8.97 31.46 8.04
C GLY A 367 10.18 31.91 7.22
N THR A 368 11.01 32.69 7.82
CA THR A 368 12.31 33.15 7.28
C THR A 368 13.36 33.06 8.37
N GLY A 369 14.62 32.89 7.99
CA GLY A 369 15.72 32.84 8.96
C GLY A 369 17.05 33.16 8.34
N THR A 370 18.05 33.25 9.21
CA THR A 370 19.46 33.48 8.82
C THR A 370 20.32 32.38 9.45
N VAL A 371 21.37 31.98 8.75
CA VAL A 371 22.35 31.03 9.27
C VAL A 371 23.08 31.65 10.46
N SER A 372 23.09 30.98 11.58
CA SER A 372 23.78 31.38 12.80
C SER A 372 24.97 30.43 13.08
N GLY A 373 26.19 30.92 12.76
CA GLY A 373 27.35 30.01 12.83
C GLY A 373 27.25 28.90 11.81
N SER A 374 27.09 27.65 12.28
CA SER A 374 26.88 26.45 11.47
C SER A 374 25.48 25.87 11.64
N THR A 375 24.50 26.65 12.13
CA THR A 375 23.14 26.14 12.38
C THR A 375 22.07 26.97 11.68
N ILE A 376 20.97 26.31 11.37
CA ILE A 376 19.73 26.90 10.87
C ILE A 376 18.58 26.43 11.75
N THR A 377 17.60 27.30 12.00
CA THR A 377 16.46 26.99 12.84
C THR A 377 15.15 27.12 12.07
N VAL A 378 14.30 26.12 12.17
CA VAL A 378 13.00 26.03 11.50
C VAL A 378 11.95 25.59 12.50
N ALA A 379 11.04 26.48 12.88
CA ALA A 379 9.91 26.15 13.74
C ALA A 379 10.31 25.26 14.94
N GLY A 380 11.27 25.68 15.74
CA GLY A 380 11.73 24.94 16.92
C GLY A 380 12.74 23.81 16.66
N VAL A 381 13.01 23.47 15.39
CA VAL A 381 14.03 22.50 14.98
C VAL A 381 15.32 23.22 14.64
N THR A 382 16.43 22.78 15.21
CA THR A 382 17.79 23.26 14.86
C THR A 382 18.51 22.17 14.08
N LEU A 383 19.09 22.57 12.93
CA LEU A 383 19.81 21.71 12.00
C LEU A 383 21.24 22.19 11.85
N ASP A 384 22.18 21.27 11.68
CA ASP A 384 23.57 21.59 11.39
C ASP A 384 23.76 21.79 9.88
N ILE A 385 24.46 22.86 9.49
CA ILE A 385 24.81 23.14 8.11
C ILE A 385 26.32 23.17 7.93
N SER A 386 26.81 22.50 6.91
CA SER A 386 28.22 22.53 6.50
C SER A 386 28.36 23.02 5.07
N GLY A 387 29.43 23.75 4.81
CA GLY A 387 29.64 24.44 3.52
C GLY A 387 28.83 25.71 3.40
N THR A 388 28.91 26.36 2.24
CA THR A 388 28.21 27.65 1.97
C THR A 388 27.10 27.38 0.97
N PRO A 389 25.82 27.59 1.34
CA PRO A 389 24.70 27.45 0.42
C PRO A 389 24.75 28.51 -0.71
N ALA A 390 24.17 28.17 -1.85
CA ALA A 390 23.91 29.11 -2.94
C ALA A 390 22.44 29.51 -2.98
N THR A 391 22.17 30.68 -3.56
CA THR A 391 20.80 31.12 -3.82
C THR A 391 20.05 30.09 -4.66
N GLY A 392 18.88 29.64 -4.18
CA GLY A 392 18.06 28.64 -4.82
C GLY A 392 18.28 27.21 -4.33
N ASP A 393 19.32 26.97 -3.53
CA ASP A 393 19.50 25.66 -2.88
C ASP A 393 18.34 25.32 -1.95
N LYS A 394 17.94 24.04 -1.95
CA LYS A 394 16.79 23.55 -1.19
C LYS A 394 17.18 22.33 -0.38
N PHE A 395 16.68 22.29 0.84
CA PHE A 395 16.82 21.15 1.75
C PHE A 395 15.44 20.77 2.27
N THR A 396 15.13 19.49 2.26
CA THR A 396 13.90 18.98 2.88
C THR A 396 14.20 18.58 4.32
N VAL A 397 13.30 18.91 5.22
CA VAL A 397 13.33 18.53 6.63
C VAL A 397 12.04 17.79 6.95
N SER A 398 12.16 16.58 7.44
CA SER A 398 11.03 15.77 7.87
C SER A 398 11.20 15.35 9.33
N ALA A 399 10.10 15.30 10.04
CA ALA A 399 10.01 14.74 11.37
C ALA A 399 9.39 13.34 11.31
N ASP A 400 9.96 12.41 12.04
CA ASP A 400 9.36 11.11 12.33
C ASP A 400 8.76 11.17 13.73
N SER A 401 7.45 11.18 13.82
CA SER A 401 6.67 11.19 15.07
C SER A 401 6.54 9.81 15.71
N HIS A 402 7.19 8.81 15.17
CA HIS A 402 7.11 7.42 15.63
C HIS A 402 5.69 6.84 15.69
N GLU A 403 4.72 7.43 14.96
CA GLU A 403 3.34 6.93 14.93
C GLU A 403 3.22 5.56 14.31
N THR A 404 4.08 5.30 13.36
CA THR A 404 4.14 4.03 12.62
C THR A 404 5.53 3.42 12.71
N GLN A 405 5.60 2.11 12.58
CA GLN A 405 6.84 1.36 12.64
C GLN A 405 6.90 0.32 11.53
N ASN A 406 7.99 0.34 10.78
CA ASN A 406 8.29 -0.71 9.81
C ASN A 406 8.59 -2.03 10.55
N VAL A 407 7.96 -3.12 10.13
CA VAL A 407 8.12 -4.44 10.76
C VAL A 407 9.55 -4.97 10.72
N LEU A 408 10.31 -4.67 9.65
CA LEU A 408 11.73 -5.06 9.58
C LEU A 408 12.56 -4.34 10.65
N ASN A 409 12.28 -3.05 10.90
CA ASN A 409 12.94 -2.30 11.96
C ASN A 409 12.58 -2.85 13.35
N THR A 410 11.33 -3.30 13.54
CA THR A 410 10.92 -3.98 14.78
C THR A 410 11.73 -5.25 15.03
N ILE A 411 11.84 -6.14 14.03
CA ILE A 411 12.62 -7.38 14.15
C ILE A 411 14.11 -7.09 14.37
N ASN A 412 14.65 -6.09 13.66
CA ASN A 412 16.04 -5.68 13.81
C ASN A 412 16.34 -5.15 15.22
N THR A 413 15.47 -4.28 15.76
CA THR A 413 15.62 -3.74 17.11
C THR A 413 15.59 -4.84 18.16
N LEU A 414 14.63 -5.77 18.07
CA LEU A 414 14.55 -6.92 18.97
C LEU A 414 15.81 -7.81 18.88
N LYS A 415 16.21 -8.16 17.67
CA LYS A 415 17.43 -8.95 17.43
C LYS A 415 18.66 -8.31 18.06
N ASN A 416 18.83 -7.00 17.90
CA ASN A 416 19.96 -6.27 18.47
C ASN A 416 19.91 -6.22 20.00
N ALA A 417 18.72 -6.06 20.61
CA ALA A 417 18.55 -6.11 22.05
C ALA A 417 18.92 -7.50 22.62
N LEU A 418 18.45 -8.58 21.97
CA LEU A 418 18.74 -9.96 22.40
C LEU A 418 20.21 -10.38 22.29
N ASN A 419 21.00 -9.71 21.45
CA ASN A 419 22.42 -9.93 21.31
C ASN A 419 23.29 -9.20 22.36
N GLN A 420 22.68 -8.40 23.23
CA GLN A 420 23.40 -7.72 24.31
C GLN A 420 23.62 -8.66 25.51
N SER A 421 24.73 -8.48 26.21
CA SER A 421 25.01 -9.26 27.42
C SER A 421 24.29 -8.69 28.63
N THR A 422 23.55 -9.51 29.37
CA THR A 422 22.85 -9.12 30.60
C THR A 422 23.76 -8.82 31.78
N SER A 423 25.08 -9.01 31.63
CA SER A 423 26.05 -8.53 32.64
C SER A 423 26.13 -6.99 32.70
N ASP A 424 25.65 -6.30 31.66
CA ASP A 424 25.69 -4.84 31.60
C ASP A 424 24.44 -4.25 32.25
N SER A 425 24.62 -3.19 33.03
CA SER A 425 23.52 -2.51 33.73
C SER A 425 22.44 -2.01 32.76
N GLY A 426 21.17 -2.23 33.07
CA GLY A 426 20.03 -1.79 32.29
C GLY A 426 19.70 -2.64 31.04
N VAL A 427 20.58 -3.59 30.64
CA VAL A 427 20.33 -4.44 29.45
C VAL A 427 19.11 -5.35 29.64
N SER A 428 18.89 -5.87 30.83
CA SER A 428 17.70 -6.69 31.12
C SER A 428 16.40 -5.92 30.89
N LEU A 429 16.32 -4.68 31.35
CA LEU A 429 15.18 -3.79 31.09
C LEU A 429 15.06 -3.45 29.60
N ALA A 430 16.17 -3.18 28.92
CA ALA A 430 16.18 -2.91 27.49
C ALA A 430 15.65 -4.10 26.67
N ILE A 431 16.01 -5.33 27.04
CA ILE A 431 15.48 -6.56 26.44
C ILE A 431 13.97 -6.67 26.69
N THR A 432 13.53 -6.47 27.93
CA THR A 432 12.10 -6.50 28.31
C THR A 432 11.29 -5.48 27.48
N ASN A 433 11.79 -4.25 27.36
CA ASN A 433 11.16 -3.21 26.55
C ASN A 433 11.12 -3.59 25.07
N ALA A 434 12.22 -4.12 24.53
CA ALA A 434 12.28 -4.56 23.12
C ALA A 434 11.33 -5.71 22.83
N VAL A 435 11.21 -6.68 23.75
CA VAL A 435 10.26 -7.80 23.64
C VAL A 435 8.81 -7.30 23.66
N ALA A 436 8.45 -6.47 24.65
CA ALA A 436 7.10 -5.92 24.78
C ALA A 436 6.70 -5.11 23.55
N SER A 437 7.60 -4.23 23.09
CA SER A 437 7.42 -3.43 21.89
C SER A 437 7.29 -4.30 20.64
N ALA A 438 8.13 -5.33 20.51
CA ALA A 438 8.11 -6.21 19.34
C ALA A 438 6.81 -7.02 19.25
N ILE A 439 6.28 -7.52 20.37
CA ILE A 439 4.98 -8.22 20.39
C ILE A 439 3.90 -7.32 19.83
N GLY A 440 3.74 -6.10 20.36
CA GLY A 440 2.69 -5.20 19.94
C GLY A 440 2.88 -4.69 18.50
N ASN A 441 4.11 -4.42 18.07
CA ASN A 441 4.40 -3.98 16.70
C ASN A 441 4.21 -5.10 15.67
N LEU A 442 4.55 -6.35 16.01
CA LEU A 442 4.27 -7.52 15.15
C LEU A 442 2.76 -7.78 15.03
N ASP A 443 2.01 -7.62 16.12
CA ASP A 443 0.54 -7.72 16.10
C ASP A 443 -0.07 -6.60 15.25
N SER A 444 0.42 -5.37 15.37
CA SER A 444 -0.01 -4.22 14.54
C SER A 444 0.29 -4.45 13.05
N ALA A 445 1.49 -4.93 12.73
CA ALA A 445 1.86 -5.24 11.34
C ALA A 445 0.99 -6.37 10.77
N SER A 446 0.72 -7.41 11.56
CA SER A 446 -0.16 -8.51 11.15
C SER A 446 -1.59 -8.03 10.90
N ALA A 447 -2.13 -7.18 11.77
CA ALA A 447 -3.45 -6.58 11.60
C ALA A 447 -3.54 -5.71 10.33
N GLN A 448 -2.48 -4.96 10.01
CA GLN A 448 -2.42 -4.16 8.78
C GLN A 448 -2.40 -5.05 7.53
N ILE A 449 -1.66 -6.15 7.54
CA ILE A 449 -1.65 -7.14 6.47
C ILE A 449 -3.06 -7.74 6.29
N ASP A 450 -3.75 -8.09 7.37
CA ASP A 450 -5.09 -8.65 7.32
C ASP A 450 -6.12 -7.69 6.71
N ILE A 451 -6.01 -6.38 6.99
CA ILE A 451 -6.83 -5.33 6.35
C ILE A 451 -6.61 -5.34 4.83
N VAL A 452 -5.36 -5.39 4.38
CA VAL A 452 -5.02 -5.42 2.95
C VAL A 452 -5.49 -6.71 2.30
N ARG A 453 -5.30 -7.87 2.94
CA ARG A 453 -5.83 -9.17 2.46
C ARG A 453 -7.35 -9.16 2.34
N GLY A 454 -8.05 -8.54 3.30
CA GLY A 454 -9.49 -8.30 3.18
C GLY A 454 -9.86 -7.45 1.95
N SER A 455 -9.07 -6.42 1.64
CA SER A 455 -9.22 -5.60 0.44
C SER A 455 -8.95 -6.40 -0.85
N ILE A 456 -7.91 -7.25 -0.87
CA ILE A 456 -7.61 -8.16 -1.99
C ILE A 456 -8.80 -9.10 -2.23
N GLY A 457 -9.34 -9.70 -1.17
CA GLY A 457 -10.52 -10.56 -1.27
C GLY A 457 -11.76 -9.85 -1.80
N ALA A 458 -12.00 -8.60 -1.38
CA ALA A 458 -13.10 -7.79 -1.89
C ALA A 458 -12.92 -7.45 -3.38
N ARG A 459 -11.70 -7.12 -3.82
CA ARG A 459 -11.36 -6.91 -5.23
C ARG A 459 -11.52 -8.19 -6.06
N GLY A 460 -11.10 -9.33 -5.53
CA GLY A 460 -11.32 -10.65 -6.14
C GLY A 460 -12.80 -10.92 -6.40
N ASN A 461 -13.66 -10.74 -5.40
CA ASN A 461 -15.12 -10.88 -5.57
C ASN A 461 -15.69 -9.91 -6.62
N ALA A 462 -15.21 -8.68 -6.68
CA ALA A 462 -15.65 -7.71 -7.68
C ALA A 462 -15.24 -8.15 -9.11
N LEU A 463 -14.05 -8.74 -9.27
CA LEU A 463 -13.59 -9.31 -10.55
C LEU A 463 -14.45 -10.51 -10.99
N ASP A 464 -14.86 -11.37 -10.07
CA ASP A 464 -15.73 -12.52 -10.35
C ASP A 464 -17.12 -12.07 -10.81
N ILE A 465 -17.71 -11.08 -10.15
CA ILE A 465 -18.98 -10.46 -10.56
C ILE A 465 -18.85 -9.87 -11.95
N GLN A 466 -17.78 -9.10 -12.20
CA GLN A 466 -17.55 -8.45 -13.49
C GLN A 466 -17.31 -9.46 -14.63
N THR A 467 -16.62 -10.56 -14.34
CA THR A 467 -16.44 -11.68 -15.28
C THR A 467 -17.79 -12.26 -15.71
N THR A 468 -18.69 -12.47 -14.76
CA THR A 468 -20.03 -12.99 -15.02
C THR A 468 -20.85 -12.01 -15.84
N GLU A 469 -20.79 -10.72 -15.53
CA GLU A 469 -21.48 -9.66 -16.27
C GLU A 469 -20.95 -9.52 -17.70
N ASN A 470 -19.62 -9.44 -17.88
CA ASN A 470 -18.99 -9.35 -19.19
C ASN A 470 -19.33 -10.57 -20.07
N SER A 471 -19.36 -11.75 -19.47
CA SER A 471 -19.75 -12.99 -20.18
C SER A 471 -21.20 -12.95 -20.63
N SER A 472 -22.11 -12.46 -19.77
CA SER A 472 -23.53 -12.30 -20.08
C SER A 472 -23.74 -11.27 -21.20
N LEU A 473 -23.07 -10.12 -21.13
CA LEU A 473 -23.10 -9.09 -22.17
C LEU A 473 -22.49 -9.63 -23.49
N GLY A 474 -21.42 -10.40 -23.42
CA GLY A 474 -20.81 -11.05 -24.58
C GLY A 474 -21.77 -12.01 -25.28
N LEU A 475 -22.51 -12.82 -24.53
CA LEU A 475 -23.53 -13.73 -25.06
C LEU A 475 -24.68 -12.97 -25.73
N VAL A 476 -25.22 -11.93 -25.09
CA VAL A 476 -26.28 -11.07 -25.68
C VAL A 476 -25.77 -10.38 -26.94
N ASN A 477 -24.54 -9.89 -26.93
CA ASN A 477 -23.91 -9.27 -28.08
C ASN A 477 -23.77 -10.27 -29.22
N ALA A 478 -23.23 -11.46 -28.98
CA ALA A 478 -23.08 -12.53 -29.97
C ALA A 478 -24.45 -12.98 -30.55
N SER A 479 -25.45 -13.15 -29.72
CA SER A 479 -26.82 -13.48 -30.13
C SER A 479 -27.43 -12.38 -31.03
N THR A 480 -27.19 -11.11 -30.67
CA THR A 480 -27.66 -9.97 -31.48
C THR A 480 -26.92 -9.89 -32.81
N GLN A 481 -25.60 -10.12 -32.81
CA GLN A 481 -24.81 -10.18 -34.03
C GLN A 481 -25.33 -11.31 -34.96
N SER A 482 -25.54 -12.50 -34.40
CA SER A 482 -26.09 -13.66 -35.15
C SER A 482 -27.45 -13.32 -35.74
N SER A 483 -28.37 -12.70 -34.98
CA SER A 483 -29.69 -12.32 -35.52
C SER A 483 -29.66 -11.29 -36.66
N ILE A 484 -28.60 -10.46 -36.71
CA ILE A 484 -28.42 -9.46 -37.78
C ILE A 484 -27.63 -10.04 -38.98
N ALA A 485 -26.58 -10.79 -38.71
CA ALA A 485 -25.59 -11.20 -39.71
C ALA A 485 -25.87 -12.56 -40.33
N ASP A 486 -26.40 -13.51 -39.54
CA ASP A 486 -26.48 -14.89 -40.00
C ASP A 486 -27.56 -15.10 -41.04
N THR A 487 -27.26 -15.96 -41.99
CA THR A 487 -28.20 -16.36 -43.04
C THR A 487 -29.09 -17.49 -42.53
N ASP A 488 -30.43 -17.33 -42.64
CA ASP A 488 -31.33 -18.46 -42.49
C ASP A 488 -31.08 -19.44 -43.65
N MET A 489 -30.41 -20.55 -43.35
CA MET A 489 -30.00 -21.55 -44.32
C MET A 489 -31.19 -22.23 -45.02
N ALA A 490 -32.35 -22.37 -44.31
CA ALA A 490 -33.53 -22.97 -44.88
C ALA A 490 -34.17 -22.04 -45.92
N GLU A 491 -34.35 -20.75 -45.57
CA GLU A 491 -34.88 -19.74 -46.47
C GLU A 491 -33.93 -19.51 -47.66
N ALA A 492 -32.64 -19.37 -47.41
CA ALA A 492 -31.63 -19.16 -48.45
C ALA A 492 -31.55 -20.33 -49.44
N SER A 493 -31.70 -21.58 -48.98
CA SER A 493 -31.72 -22.77 -49.86
C SER A 493 -32.97 -22.80 -50.73
N VAL A 494 -34.14 -22.42 -50.19
CA VAL A 494 -35.38 -22.30 -50.98
C VAL A 494 -35.23 -21.18 -52.01
N GLN A 495 -34.70 -20.02 -51.62
CA GLN A 495 -34.45 -18.89 -52.52
C GLN A 495 -33.44 -19.27 -53.61
N LEU A 496 -32.36 -19.97 -53.27
CA LEU A 496 -31.37 -20.44 -54.27
C LEU A 496 -32.02 -21.33 -55.30
N THR A 497 -32.84 -22.30 -54.87
CA THR A 497 -33.56 -23.22 -55.79
C THR A 497 -34.50 -22.47 -56.71
N LEU A 498 -35.26 -21.50 -56.16
CA LEU A 498 -36.14 -20.65 -56.95
C LEU A 498 -35.38 -19.79 -57.97
N GLN A 499 -34.29 -19.16 -57.51
CA GLN A 499 -33.44 -18.32 -58.35
C GLN A 499 -32.74 -19.13 -59.44
N GLN A 500 -32.28 -20.35 -59.17
CA GLN A 500 -31.72 -21.27 -60.17
C GLN A 500 -32.77 -21.65 -61.22
N THR A 501 -34.01 -21.92 -60.81
CA THR A 501 -35.11 -22.19 -61.71
C THR A 501 -35.41 -20.97 -62.61
N MET A 502 -35.44 -19.78 -62.06
CA MET A 502 -35.61 -18.52 -62.77
C MET A 502 -34.45 -18.28 -63.77
N LEU A 503 -33.21 -18.56 -63.36
CA LEU A 503 -32.04 -18.42 -64.18
C LEU A 503 -32.10 -19.39 -65.39
N GLN A 504 -32.52 -20.66 -65.19
CA GLN A 504 -32.74 -21.63 -66.27
C GLN A 504 -33.82 -21.15 -67.19
N ALA A 505 -34.93 -20.63 -66.70
CA ALA A 505 -36.00 -20.06 -67.52
C ALA A 505 -35.50 -18.86 -68.36
N ALA A 506 -34.70 -17.97 -67.72
CA ALA A 506 -34.09 -16.82 -68.40
C ALA A 506 -33.09 -17.25 -69.52
N GLN A 507 -32.29 -18.29 -69.26
CA GLN A 507 -31.38 -18.87 -70.26
C GLN A 507 -32.13 -19.44 -71.46
N LEU A 508 -33.23 -20.19 -71.23
CA LEU A 508 -34.09 -20.72 -72.23
C LEU A 508 -34.77 -19.63 -73.09
N ALA A 509 -35.28 -18.60 -72.43
CA ALA A 509 -35.87 -17.41 -73.05
C ALA A 509 -34.83 -16.69 -73.94
N PHE A 510 -33.64 -16.43 -73.36
CA PHE A 510 -32.52 -15.80 -74.08
C PHE A 510 -32.09 -16.61 -75.33
N SER A 511 -31.93 -17.93 -75.19
CA SER A 511 -31.57 -18.83 -76.28
C SER A 511 -32.61 -18.77 -77.42
N ARG A 512 -33.90 -18.82 -77.08
CA ARG A 512 -34.99 -18.69 -78.09
C ARG A 512 -34.98 -17.33 -78.77
N ILE A 513 -34.72 -16.27 -78.05
CA ILE A 513 -34.66 -14.92 -78.67
C ILE A 513 -33.45 -14.75 -79.57
N SER A 514 -32.28 -15.28 -79.15
CA SER A 514 -31.04 -15.23 -79.95
C SER A 514 -31.19 -16.01 -81.28
N GLN A 515 -31.94 -17.12 -81.27
CA GLN A 515 -32.26 -17.87 -82.47
C GLN A 515 -33.18 -17.09 -83.43
N LEU A 516 -34.21 -16.43 -82.91
CA LEU A 516 -35.10 -15.58 -83.70
C LEU A 516 -34.35 -14.38 -84.33
N SER A 517 -33.42 -13.79 -83.67
CA SER A 517 -32.58 -12.67 -84.14
C SER A 517 -31.62 -13.11 -85.25
N LEU A 518 -31.19 -14.37 -85.26
CA LEU A 518 -30.32 -14.91 -86.33
C LEU A 518 -31.10 -15.18 -87.62
N PHE A 519 -32.37 -15.59 -87.50
CA PHE A 519 -33.23 -15.82 -88.66
C PHE A 519 -33.75 -14.55 -89.38
N ASP A 520 -33.82 -13.38 -88.63
CA ASP A 520 -34.18 -12.08 -89.22
C ASP A 520 -33.04 -11.42 -90.02
N LYS A 521 -31.80 -12.00 -90.04
CA LYS A 521 -30.63 -11.50 -90.78
C LYS A 521 -30.20 -12.35 -91.97
N ILE A 522 -30.90 -13.42 -92.28
CA ILE A 522 -30.77 -14.20 -93.48
C ILE A 522 -31.93 -13.90 -94.42
#